data_7c37432276913ed3fea6ec2e0b29011d
#
_entry.id   7c37432276913ed3fea6ec2e0b29011d
#
_cell.length_a   1.000
_cell.length_b   1.000
_cell.length_c   1.000
_cell.angle_alpha   90.00
_cell.angle_beta   90.00
_cell.angle_gamma   90.00
#
_symmetry.space_group_name_H-M   'P 1'
#
loop_
_entity.id
_entity.type
_entity.pdbx_description
1 polymer ?
#
loop_
_entity_poly.entity_id
_entity_poly.type
_entity_poly.pdbx_seq_one_letter_code
_entity_poly.pdbx_strand_id
1 'polypeptide(L)'
;MLKVAGISVAIAARRAWAAPPEFWEAKPPAEWTGDEVHSILTDSPWATTGLVRDAGVERLNTSAPWTGLPTKTKPWKVTVRWESAPPIQAALHSPEEVVNEEFQKYYVISLAGDARVTGLLVADRELGGKLSVLRSNTKLEQQNAPPLELDKLEEVSQEPQRALWFYFSRRRVITAAAGYLYFGTMIGRFQVMAKFDAGEMLYHGRLAV
;
A
#
# COMPACT_ATOMS: atom_id res chain seq x y z
N MET A 1 61.27 -37.89 -4.36
CA MET A 1 59.94 -38.29 -3.81
C MET A 1 59.32 -37.06 -3.14
N LEU A 2 58.43 -36.38 -3.81
CA LEU A 2 57.67 -35.23 -3.25
C LEU A 2 56.36 -35.73 -2.68
N LYS A 3 56.13 -35.49 -1.38
CA LYS A 3 54.85 -35.74 -0.72
C LYS A 3 53.94 -34.52 -0.93
N VAL A 4 52.83 -34.70 -1.65
CA VAL A 4 51.77 -33.71 -1.79
C VAL A 4 50.79 -33.87 -0.62
N ALA A 5 50.78 -32.87 0.28
CA ALA A 5 49.82 -32.81 1.37
C ALA A 5 48.50 -32.23 0.83
N GLY A 6 47.46 -33.06 0.84
CA GLY A 6 46.10 -32.66 0.47
C GLY A 6 45.47 -31.80 1.58
N ILE A 7 45.11 -30.57 1.27
CA ILE A 7 44.34 -29.71 2.16
C ILE A 7 42.86 -29.99 1.93
N SER A 8 42.24 -30.68 2.88
CA SER A 8 40.79 -30.87 2.90
C SER A 8 40.13 -29.58 3.40
N VAL A 9 39.47 -28.83 2.51
CA VAL A 9 38.64 -27.69 2.87
C VAL A 9 37.28 -28.21 3.33
N ALA A 10 37.05 -28.20 4.63
CA ALA A 10 35.73 -28.46 5.20
C ALA A 10 34.82 -27.27 4.93
N ILE A 11 33.92 -27.41 3.97
CA ILE A 11 32.84 -26.42 3.74
C ILE A 11 31.81 -26.60 4.88
N ALA A 12 31.94 -25.74 5.90
CA ALA A 12 30.91 -25.62 6.94
C ALA A 12 29.64 -25.02 6.31
N ALA A 13 28.68 -25.88 6.04
CA ALA A 13 27.33 -25.44 5.66
C ALA A 13 26.73 -24.64 6.81
N ARG A 14 26.76 -23.32 6.69
CA ARG A 14 26.00 -22.43 7.56
C ARG A 14 24.52 -22.77 7.33
N ARG A 15 23.91 -23.47 8.28
CA ARG A 15 22.45 -23.54 8.38
C ARG A 15 21.98 -22.09 8.61
N ALA A 16 21.52 -21.44 7.56
CA ALA A 16 20.71 -20.25 7.70
C ALA A 16 19.48 -20.67 8.53
N TRP A 17 19.39 -20.20 9.75
CA TRP A 17 18.17 -20.30 10.53
C TRP A 17 17.14 -19.45 9.79
N ALA A 18 16.22 -20.10 9.09
CA ALA A 18 15.08 -19.42 8.52
C ALA A 18 14.33 -18.75 9.68
N ALA A 19 14.02 -17.47 9.54
CA ALA A 19 13.13 -16.81 10.48
C ALA A 19 11.84 -17.63 10.59
N PRO A 20 11.19 -17.67 11.77
CA PRO A 20 9.92 -18.36 11.88
C PRO A 20 8.95 -17.76 10.83
N PRO A 21 8.11 -18.59 10.23
CA PRO A 21 7.14 -18.09 9.26
C PRO A 21 6.21 -17.08 9.94
N GLU A 22 5.86 -16.06 9.20
CA GLU A 22 4.89 -15.07 9.66
C GLU A 22 3.55 -15.74 10.02
N PHE A 23 2.81 -15.21 10.97
CA PHE A 23 1.62 -15.86 11.48
C PHE A 23 0.56 -16.10 10.39
N TRP A 24 0.47 -15.24 9.39
CA TRP A 24 -0.45 -15.40 8.25
C TRP A 24 -0.09 -16.56 7.32
N GLU A 25 1.16 -17.07 7.36
CA GLU A 25 1.56 -18.29 6.68
C GLU A 25 1.37 -19.54 7.57
N ALA A 26 1.42 -19.34 8.90
CA ALA A 26 1.42 -20.42 9.87
C ALA A 26 0.03 -20.80 10.39
N LYS A 27 -0.94 -19.87 10.34
CA LYS A 27 -2.27 -20.02 10.93
C LYS A 27 -3.38 -19.72 9.93
N PRO A 28 -4.50 -20.44 9.97
CA PRO A 28 -5.71 -20.05 9.23
C PRO A 28 -6.28 -18.74 9.80
N PRO A 29 -6.93 -17.90 8.99
CA PRO A 29 -7.48 -16.62 9.42
C PRO A 29 -8.41 -16.68 10.64
N ALA A 30 -9.18 -17.78 10.78
CA ALA A 30 -10.07 -17.99 11.91
C ALA A 30 -9.35 -18.10 13.27
N GLU A 31 -8.04 -18.35 13.27
CA GLU A 31 -7.22 -18.45 14.47
C GLU A 31 -6.41 -17.17 14.75
N TRP A 32 -6.54 -16.14 13.91
CA TRP A 32 -5.85 -14.88 14.14
C TRP A 32 -6.41 -14.16 15.36
N THR A 33 -5.52 -13.70 16.21
CA THR A 33 -5.88 -12.85 17.36
C THR A 33 -6.24 -11.44 16.91
N GLY A 34 -6.89 -10.66 17.78
CA GLY A 34 -7.18 -9.26 17.47
C GLY A 34 -5.93 -8.43 17.17
N ASP A 35 -4.81 -8.71 17.84
CA ASP A 35 -3.53 -8.02 17.59
C ASP A 35 -2.94 -8.42 16.23
N GLU A 36 -3.04 -9.68 15.84
CA GLU A 36 -2.60 -10.18 14.53
C GLU A 36 -3.46 -9.57 13.40
N VAL A 37 -4.78 -9.51 13.58
CA VAL A 37 -5.71 -8.82 12.65
C VAL A 37 -5.34 -7.35 12.55
N HIS A 38 -5.11 -6.67 13.67
CA HIS A 38 -4.68 -5.27 13.68
C HIS A 38 -3.37 -5.08 12.92
N SER A 39 -2.38 -5.96 13.14
CA SER A 39 -1.09 -5.93 12.44
C SER A 39 -1.26 -6.08 10.93
N ILE A 40 -2.03 -7.06 10.46
CA ILE A 40 -2.32 -7.23 9.02
C ILE A 40 -2.92 -5.97 8.41
N LEU A 41 -3.82 -5.30 9.12
CA LEU A 41 -4.56 -4.14 8.62
C LEU A 41 -3.77 -2.82 8.68
N THR A 42 -2.65 -2.76 9.42
CA THR A 42 -1.93 -1.49 9.66
C THR A 42 -0.44 -1.53 9.41
N ASP A 43 0.21 -2.68 9.58
CA ASP A 43 1.67 -2.85 9.48
C ASP A 43 2.00 -4.26 8.99
N SER A 44 1.85 -4.47 7.71
CA SER A 44 2.08 -5.74 7.01
C SER A 44 2.56 -5.48 5.58
N PRO A 45 2.98 -6.50 4.83
CA PRO A 45 3.30 -6.32 3.41
C PRO A 45 2.18 -5.69 2.57
N TRP A 46 0.92 -5.82 3.00
CA TRP A 46 -0.27 -5.28 2.31
C TRP A 46 -0.84 -4.00 2.92
N ALA A 47 -0.29 -3.55 4.06
CA ALA A 47 -0.74 -2.34 4.73
C ALA A 47 0.47 -1.56 5.26
N THR A 48 0.58 -0.29 4.88
CA THR A 48 1.70 0.55 5.28
C THR A 48 1.26 1.96 5.63
N THR A 49 2.12 2.68 6.31
CA THR A 49 1.90 4.10 6.59
C THR A 49 2.21 4.95 5.37
N GLY A 50 1.20 5.64 4.84
CA GLY A 50 1.36 6.72 3.87
C GLY A 50 1.58 8.06 4.56
N LEU A 51 2.40 8.92 3.93
CA LEU A 51 2.58 10.30 4.38
C LEU A 51 1.71 11.22 3.52
N VAL A 52 0.88 12.03 4.19
CA VAL A 52 0.13 13.11 3.56
C VAL A 52 0.91 14.41 3.70
N ARG A 53 1.25 15.01 2.58
CA ARG A 53 1.97 16.29 2.49
C ARG A 53 1.09 17.34 1.82
N ASP A 54 1.19 18.58 2.27
CA ASP A 54 0.57 19.72 1.60
C ASP A 54 1.50 20.24 0.49
N ALA A 55 1.26 19.79 -0.74
CA ALA A 55 2.07 20.19 -1.90
C ALA A 55 1.79 21.64 -2.34
N GLY A 56 0.70 22.24 -1.89
CA GLY A 56 0.37 23.64 -2.19
C GLY A 56 1.34 24.62 -1.54
N VAL A 57 1.83 24.30 -0.35
CA VAL A 57 2.80 25.12 0.39
C VAL A 57 4.19 25.10 -0.26
N GLU A 58 4.60 23.95 -0.78
CA GLU A 58 5.92 23.82 -1.45
C GLU A 58 5.98 24.63 -2.76
N ARG A 59 4.88 24.70 -3.51
CA ARG A 59 4.80 25.49 -4.75
C ARG A 59 4.80 27.00 -4.51
N LEU A 60 4.25 27.45 -3.38
CA LEU A 60 4.21 28.89 -3.03
C LEU A 60 5.58 29.38 -2.51
N ASN A 61 6.41 28.50 -1.95
CA ASN A 61 7.75 28.88 -1.44
C ASN A 61 8.80 29.11 -2.53
N THR A 62 8.54 28.74 -3.79
CA THR A 62 9.51 28.91 -4.88
C THR A 62 9.34 30.22 -5.67
N SER A 63 8.31 31.03 -5.45
CA SER A 63 8.00 32.16 -6.32
C SER A 63 7.63 33.48 -5.65
N ALA A 64 7.59 33.60 -4.32
CA ALA A 64 7.19 34.86 -3.69
C ALA A 64 7.98 35.22 -2.43
N PRO A 65 8.70 36.36 -2.42
CA PRO A 65 9.60 36.74 -1.31
C PRO A 65 8.90 37.26 -0.05
N TRP A 66 7.57 37.30 0.06
CA TRP A 66 6.95 38.03 1.17
C TRP A 66 5.52 37.61 1.59
N THR A 67 5.08 36.44 1.33
CA THR A 67 3.89 35.94 1.99
C THR A 67 4.25 35.21 3.27
N GLY A 68 4.30 35.97 4.36
CA GLY A 68 4.55 35.46 5.71
C GLY A 68 3.43 34.60 6.28
N LEU A 69 3.05 33.54 5.59
CA LEU A 69 2.16 32.50 6.10
C LEU A 69 3.01 31.26 6.37
N PRO A 70 3.38 31.00 7.63
CA PRO A 70 4.04 29.78 8.00
C PRO A 70 3.01 28.68 8.15
N THR A 71 2.53 28.12 7.07
CA THR A 71 1.73 26.90 7.16
C THR A 71 2.53 25.73 6.63
N LYS A 72 3.62 25.41 7.31
CA LYS A 72 4.12 24.04 7.32
C LYS A 72 3.11 23.21 8.10
N THR A 73 2.04 22.78 7.45
CA THR A 73 1.20 21.72 7.98
C THR A 73 2.11 20.52 8.15
N LYS A 74 2.30 20.09 9.40
CA LYS A 74 3.10 18.89 9.66
C LYS A 74 2.51 17.75 8.84
N PRO A 75 3.34 16.98 8.10
CA PRO A 75 2.87 15.77 7.45
C PRO A 75 2.13 14.92 8.47
N TRP A 76 1.00 14.36 8.08
CA TRP A 76 0.24 13.45 8.91
C TRP A 76 0.19 12.08 8.24
N LYS A 77 -0.10 11.06 9.04
CA LYS A 77 -0.04 9.66 8.60
C LYS A 77 -1.44 9.17 8.26
N VAL A 78 -1.52 8.34 7.23
CA VAL A 78 -2.69 7.53 6.87
C VAL A 78 -2.27 6.09 6.71
N THR A 79 -3.18 5.16 6.89
CA THR A 79 -2.94 3.77 6.49
C THR A 79 -3.26 3.64 5.01
N VAL A 80 -2.29 3.19 4.23
CA VAL A 80 -2.49 2.79 2.83
C VAL A 80 -2.53 1.29 2.80
N ARG A 81 -3.65 0.71 2.30
CA ARG A 81 -3.92 -0.71 2.41
C ARG A 81 -4.35 -1.29 1.08
N TRP A 82 -3.87 -2.50 0.80
CA TRP A 82 -4.20 -3.25 -0.40
C TRP A 82 -5.47 -4.08 -0.18
N GLU A 83 -6.65 -3.46 -0.35
CA GLU A 83 -7.94 -4.06 -0.01
C GLU A 83 -8.25 -5.34 -0.81
N SER A 84 -7.76 -5.43 -2.04
CA SER A 84 -7.94 -6.64 -2.87
C SER A 84 -7.05 -7.81 -2.48
N ALA A 85 -6.12 -7.63 -1.54
CA ALA A 85 -5.24 -8.72 -1.08
C ALA A 85 -6.00 -9.72 -0.21
N PRO A 86 -5.91 -11.03 -0.49
CA PRO A 86 -6.59 -12.07 0.30
C PRO A 86 -6.36 -11.99 1.81
N PRO A 87 -5.14 -11.69 2.34
CA PRO A 87 -4.95 -11.55 3.79
C PRO A 87 -5.70 -10.35 4.39
N ILE A 88 -5.81 -9.24 3.65
CA ILE A 88 -6.60 -8.08 4.09
C ILE A 88 -8.08 -8.43 4.13
N GLN A 89 -8.59 -9.11 3.09
CA GLN A 89 -9.98 -9.57 3.05
C GLN A 89 -10.28 -10.54 4.19
N ALA A 90 -9.39 -11.49 4.44
CA ALA A 90 -9.54 -12.44 5.53
C ALA A 90 -9.52 -11.78 6.92
N ALA A 91 -8.83 -10.65 7.08
CA ALA A 91 -8.80 -9.88 8.31
C ALA A 91 -10.03 -8.97 8.51
N LEU A 92 -10.70 -8.57 7.42
CA LEU A 92 -11.85 -7.65 7.46
C LEU A 92 -13.19 -8.37 7.49
N HIS A 93 -13.26 -9.56 6.90
CA HIS A 93 -14.52 -10.27 6.66
C HIS A 93 -14.53 -11.62 7.36
N SER A 94 -15.69 -12.03 7.81
CA SER A 94 -15.88 -13.42 8.23
C SER A 94 -15.82 -14.36 7.01
N PRO A 95 -15.43 -15.63 7.20
CA PRO A 95 -15.30 -16.60 6.11
C PRO A 95 -16.59 -16.81 5.27
N GLU A 96 -17.73 -16.40 5.81
CA GLU A 96 -19.04 -16.53 5.19
C GLU A 96 -19.47 -15.31 4.35
N GLU A 97 -18.72 -14.20 4.43
CA GLU A 97 -19.02 -13.02 3.64
C GLU A 97 -18.57 -13.18 2.19
N VAL A 98 -19.44 -12.76 1.30
CA VAL A 98 -19.19 -12.85 -0.15
C VAL A 98 -18.03 -11.96 -0.52
N VAL A 99 -17.01 -12.56 -1.12
CA VAL A 99 -15.85 -11.81 -1.67
C VAL A 99 -16.36 -10.78 -2.69
N ASN A 100 -15.94 -9.55 -2.56
CA ASN A 100 -16.30 -8.50 -3.51
C ASN A 100 -15.77 -8.84 -4.91
N GLU A 101 -16.68 -9.10 -5.86
CA GLU A 101 -16.32 -9.47 -7.25
C GLU A 101 -15.43 -8.42 -7.95
N GLU A 102 -15.48 -7.17 -7.53
CA GLU A 102 -14.63 -6.10 -8.04
C GLU A 102 -13.14 -6.40 -7.81
N PHE A 103 -12.80 -7.10 -6.72
CA PHE A 103 -11.43 -7.47 -6.40
C PHE A 103 -10.81 -8.48 -7.38
N GLN A 104 -11.64 -9.19 -8.15
CA GLN A 104 -11.16 -10.04 -9.24
C GLN A 104 -10.78 -9.23 -10.49
N LYS A 105 -11.39 -8.05 -10.68
CA LYS A 105 -11.20 -7.19 -11.85
C LYS A 105 -10.17 -6.09 -11.60
N TYR A 106 -9.99 -5.70 -10.32
CA TYR A 106 -9.18 -4.56 -9.93
C TYR A 106 -8.20 -4.89 -8.81
N TYR A 107 -7.04 -4.26 -8.86
CA TYR A 107 -6.24 -4.01 -7.67
C TYR A 107 -6.88 -2.82 -6.96
N VAL A 108 -7.19 -3.00 -5.68
CA VAL A 108 -7.87 -1.96 -4.90
C VAL A 108 -6.97 -1.53 -3.75
N ILE A 109 -6.59 -0.25 -3.77
CA ILE A 109 -5.80 0.36 -2.71
C ILE A 109 -6.68 1.36 -1.98
N SER A 110 -6.64 1.36 -0.65
CA SER A 110 -7.36 2.31 0.16
C SER A 110 -6.45 3.29 0.88
N LEU A 111 -6.99 4.48 1.13
CA LEU A 111 -6.55 5.37 2.18
C LEU A 111 -7.55 5.24 3.33
N ALA A 112 -7.13 4.58 4.40
CA ALA A 112 -7.93 4.40 5.61
C ALA A 112 -7.42 5.31 6.72
N GLY A 113 -8.34 5.86 7.51
CA GLY A 113 -7.96 6.75 8.60
C GLY A 113 -9.15 7.43 9.25
N ASP A 114 -8.87 8.53 9.93
CA ASP A 114 -9.88 9.35 10.58
C ASP A 114 -10.64 10.25 9.58
N ALA A 115 -11.52 11.09 10.10
CA ALA A 115 -12.32 12.03 9.31
C ALA A 115 -11.51 12.96 8.39
N ARG A 116 -10.18 13.10 8.61
CA ARG A 116 -9.32 13.90 7.73
C ARG A 116 -9.16 13.24 6.35
N VAL A 117 -9.21 11.92 6.26
CA VAL A 117 -9.10 11.20 4.98
C VAL A 117 -10.28 11.56 4.06
N THR A 118 -11.50 11.49 4.59
CA THR A 118 -12.69 11.89 3.81
C THR A 118 -12.77 13.39 3.58
N GLY A 119 -12.24 14.17 4.52
CA GLY A 119 -12.08 15.63 4.36
C GLY A 119 -11.21 16.02 3.16
N LEU A 120 -10.30 15.16 2.71
CA LEU A 120 -9.51 15.40 1.49
C LEU A 120 -10.39 15.53 0.25
N LEU A 121 -11.38 14.65 0.07
CA LEU A 121 -12.29 14.72 -1.08
C LEU A 121 -13.27 15.92 -0.99
N VAL A 122 -13.74 16.24 0.22
CA VAL A 122 -14.59 17.42 0.43
C VAL A 122 -13.81 18.67 0.03
N ALA A 123 -12.58 18.81 0.54
CA ALA A 123 -11.72 19.95 0.20
C ALA A 123 -11.41 20.02 -1.31
N ASP A 124 -11.19 18.88 -1.97
CA ASP A 124 -10.95 18.82 -3.41
C ASP A 124 -12.19 19.28 -4.20
N ARG A 125 -13.40 18.84 -3.83
CA ARG A 125 -14.66 19.26 -4.46
C ARG A 125 -14.92 20.73 -4.27
N GLU A 126 -14.70 21.28 -3.09
CA GLU A 126 -14.85 22.72 -2.79
C GLU A 126 -13.86 23.57 -3.59
N LEU A 127 -12.67 23.04 -3.90
CA LEU A 127 -11.68 23.70 -4.76
C LEU A 127 -11.92 23.46 -6.26
N GLY A 128 -13.06 22.86 -6.64
CA GLY A 128 -13.40 22.57 -8.04
C GLY A 128 -12.64 21.41 -8.66
N GLY A 129 -12.13 20.51 -7.82
CA GLY A 129 -11.44 19.28 -8.25
C GLY A 129 -12.32 18.45 -9.19
N LYS A 130 -11.72 18.00 -10.29
CA LYS A 130 -12.37 17.12 -11.27
C LYS A 130 -11.82 15.71 -11.14
N LEU A 131 -12.69 14.72 -11.23
CA LEU A 131 -12.29 13.31 -11.23
C LEU A 131 -11.23 13.00 -12.31
N SER A 132 -11.26 13.70 -13.44
CA SER A 132 -10.24 13.59 -14.48
C SER A 132 -8.86 14.02 -14.02
N VAL A 133 -8.76 15.08 -13.20
CA VAL A 133 -7.49 15.56 -12.62
C VAL A 133 -6.99 14.56 -11.59
N LEU A 134 -7.88 14.03 -10.74
CA LEU A 134 -7.53 13.02 -9.77
C LEU A 134 -7.03 11.75 -10.46
N ARG A 135 -7.66 11.31 -11.55
CA ARG A 135 -7.20 10.17 -12.37
C ARG A 135 -5.80 10.39 -12.93
N SER A 136 -5.50 11.56 -13.48
CA SER A 136 -4.18 11.84 -14.05
C SER A 136 -3.08 11.91 -12.99
N ASN A 137 -3.44 12.25 -11.76
CA ASN A 137 -2.53 12.43 -10.63
C ASN A 137 -2.46 11.21 -9.69
N THR A 138 -3.20 10.15 -10.01
CA THR A 138 -3.19 8.91 -9.22
C THR A 138 -2.63 7.76 -10.04
N LYS A 139 -1.59 7.12 -9.53
CA LYS A 139 -0.89 6.03 -10.22
C LYS A 139 -0.47 4.96 -9.25
N LEU A 140 -0.43 3.74 -9.78
CA LEU A 140 0.26 2.62 -9.15
C LEU A 140 1.45 2.26 -10.05
N GLU A 141 2.63 2.64 -9.63
CA GLU A 141 3.87 2.47 -10.39
C GLU A 141 4.56 1.16 -10.01
N GLN A 142 5.15 0.51 -11.00
CA GLN A 142 6.01 -0.65 -10.84
C GLN A 142 7.42 -0.28 -11.29
N GLN A 143 8.45 -0.85 -10.69
CA GLN A 143 9.83 -0.46 -10.95
C GLN A 143 10.23 -0.59 -12.44
N ASN A 144 9.73 -1.61 -13.14
CA ASN A 144 10.16 -1.94 -14.50
C ASN A 144 8.99 -2.05 -15.49
N ALA A 145 7.87 -1.42 -15.21
CA ALA A 145 6.70 -1.44 -16.09
C ALA A 145 6.00 -0.08 -16.11
N PRO A 146 5.25 0.24 -17.17
CA PRO A 146 4.44 1.44 -17.18
C PRO A 146 3.46 1.45 -16.01
N PRO A 147 3.13 2.64 -15.45
CA PRO A 147 2.20 2.75 -14.34
C PRO A 147 0.81 2.24 -14.71
N LEU A 148 0.10 1.75 -13.70
CA LEU A 148 -1.33 1.51 -13.80
C LEU A 148 -2.06 2.82 -13.48
N GLU A 149 -3.01 3.17 -14.34
CA GLU A 149 -3.82 4.37 -14.16
C GLU A 149 -5.08 4.06 -13.34
N LEU A 150 -5.57 5.06 -12.65
CA LEU A 150 -6.79 4.97 -11.86
C LEU A 150 -8.01 4.83 -12.80
N ASP A 151 -8.77 3.73 -12.64
CA ASP A 151 -10.03 3.53 -13.36
C ASP A 151 -11.22 4.15 -12.61
N LYS A 152 -11.30 3.90 -11.29
CA LYS A 152 -12.44 4.23 -10.45
C LYS A 152 -11.98 4.65 -9.07
N LEU A 153 -12.71 5.57 -8.44
CA LEU A 153 -12.56 5.96 -7.04
C LEU A 153 -13.91 5.86 -6.35
N GLU A 154 -13.92 5.31 -5.15
CA GLU A 154 -15.09 5.25 -4.28
C GLU A 154 -14.76 5.74 -2.88
N GLU A 155 -15.73 6.41 -2.27
CA GLU A 155 -15.75 6.71 -0.85
C GLU A 155 -16.54 5.60 -0.16
N VAL A 156 -15.87 4.84 0.70
CA VAL A 156 -16.48 3.74 1.47
C VAL A 156 -16.62 4.18 2.91
N SER A 157 -17.88 4.26 3.36
CA SER A 157 -18.22 4.58 4.74
C SER A 157 -18.66 3.29 5.42
N GLN A 158 -17.72 2.57 6.02
CA GLN A 158 -18.01 1.48 6.95
C GLN A 158 -17.63 1.97 8.34
N GLU A 159 -18.62 2.26 9.16
CA GLU A 159 -18.35 2.67 10.53
C GLU A 159 -17.59 1.56 11.31
N PRO A 160 -16.53 1.87 12.08
CA PRO A 160 -16.07 3.22 12.41
C PRO A 160 -15.07 3.83 11.41
N GLN A 161 -14.73 3.15 10.32
CA GLN A 161 -13.69 3.58 9.38
C GLN A 161 -14.29 4.16 8.10
N ARG A 162 -13.77 5.31 7.71
CA ARG A 162 -13.99 5.88 6.39
C ARG A 162 -12.74 5.67 5.55
N ALA A 163 -12.91 5.26 4.30
CA ALA A 163 -11.80 5.00 3.40
C ALA A 163 -12.08 5.53 1.99
N LEU A 164 -11.02 5.88 1.27
CA LEU A 164 -11.07 6.15 -0.15
C LEU A 164 -10.47 4.95 -0.86
N TRP A 165 -11.23 4.33 -1.74
CA TRP A 165 -10.81 3.17 -2.50
C TRP A 165 -10.46 3.54 -3.92
N PHE A 166 -9.25 3.20 -4.34
CA PHE A 166 -8.67 3.47 -5.65
C PHE A 166 -8.55 2.16 -6.41
N TYR A 167 -9.20 2.07 -7.57
CA TYR A 167 -9.31 0.87 -8.39
C TYR A 167 -8.41 0.97 -9.61
N PHE A 168 -7.50 0.00 -9.77
CA PHE A 168 -6.58 -0.13 -10.89
C PHE A 168 -6.85 -1.45 -11.62
N SER A 169 -7.09 -1.39 -12.93
CA SER A 169 -7.45 -2.57 -13.72
C SER A 169 -6.38 -3.67 -13.68
N ARG A 170 -6.81 -4.91 -13.47
CA ARG A 170 -5.95 -6.10 -13.55
C ARG A 170 -5.62 -6.53 -14.98
N ARG A 171 -5.95 -5.74 -16.01
CA ARG A 171 -5.55 -6.03 -17.41
C ARG A 171 -4.04 -6.19 -17.55
N ARG A 172 -3.26 -5.54 -16.71
CA ARG A 172 -1.83 -5.76 -16.56
C ARG A 172 -1.57 -6.45 -15.23
N VAL A 173 -0.94 -7.63 -15.32
CA VAL A 173 -0.65 -8.45 -14.15
C VAL A 173 0.60 -7.93 -13.44
N ILE A 174 0.48 -7.70 -12.14
CA ILE A 174 1.61 -7.50 -11.25
C ILE A 174 2.18 -8.86 -10.90
N THR A 175 3.50 -8.98 -10.90
CA THR A 175 4.21 -10.23 -10.53
C THR A 175 5.11 -9.99 -9.32
N ALA A 176 5.51 -11.04 -8.62
CA ALA A 176 6.46 -10.93 -7.51
C ALA A 176 7.83 -10.33 -7.95
N ALA A 177 8.18 -10.46 -9.23
CA ALA A 177 9.38 -9.85 -9.80
C ALA A 177 9.24 -8.33 -10.10
N ALA A 178 8.08 -7.73 -9.83
CA ALA A 178 7.86 -6.30 -10.03
C ALA A 178 8.75 -5.41 -9.12
N GLY A 179 9.33 -6.00 -8.07
CA GLY A 179 10.10 -5.26 -7.08
C GLY A 179 9.21 -4.34 -6.25
N TYR A 180 9.56 -3.07 -6.20
CA TYR A 180 8.77 -2.11 -5.45
C TYR A 180 7.57 -1.60 -6.25
N LEU A 181 6.44 -1.49 -5.54
CA LEU A 181 5.21 -0.88 -6.01
C LEU A 181 5.02 0.45 -5.27
N TYR A 182 4.78 1.51 -6.02
CA TYR A 182 4.59 2.84 -5.47
C TYR A 182 3.17 3.32 -5.78
N PHE A 183 2.37 3.47 -4.75
CA PHE A 183 1.09 4.16 -4.85
C PHE A 183 1.31 5.65 -4.62
N GLY A 184 0.81 6.47 -5.53
CA GLY A 184 0.84 7.92 -5.42
C GLY A 184 -0.47 8.55 -5.85
N THR A 185 -0.97 9.51 -5.08
CA THR A 185 -2.15 10.29 -5.43
C THR A 185 -2.02 11.74 -4.99
N MET A 186 -2.70 12.64 -5.70
CA MET A 186 -2.85 14.03 -5.29
C MET A 186 -4.33 14.39 -5.27
N ILE A 187 -4.84 14.66 -4.09
CA ILE A 187 -6.23 15.04 -3.84
C ILE A 187 -6.24 16.52 -3.47
N GLY A 188 -6.69 17.38 -4.39
CA GLY A 188 -6.55 18.82 -4.26
C GLY A 188 -5.08 19.22 -4.16
N ARG A 189 -4.69 19.76 -3.01
CA ARG A 189 -3.30 20.13 -2.71
C ARG A 189 -2.52 19.09 -1.91
N PHE A 190 -3.16 18.01 -1.50
CA PHE A 190 -2.55 17.00 -0.64
C PHE A 190 -1.98 15.85 -1.46
N GLN A 191 -0.70 15.59 -1.30
CA GLN A 191 -0.02 14.44 -1.88
C GLN A 191 0.06 13.32 -0.87
N VAL A 192 -0.27 12.10 -1.32
CA VAL A 192 -0.09 10.86 -0.55
C VAL A 192 0.81 9.93 -1.34
N MET A 193 1.77 9.34 -0.67
CA MET A 193 2.67 8.34 -1.25
C MET A 193 2.82 7.16 -0.30
N ALA A 194 2.82 5.95 -0.86
CA ALA A 194 3.13 4.71 -0.15
C ALA A 194 3.97 3.78 -1.02
N LYS A 195 4.75 2.94 -0.39
CA LYS A 195 5.64 1.98 -1.03
C LYS A 195 5.35 0.59 -0.48
N PHE A 196 5.27 -0.40 -1.37
CA PHE A 196 5.13 -1.82 -1.04
C PHE A 196 6.25 -2.61 -1.71
N ASP A 197 6.65 -3.73 -1.12
CA ASP A 197 7.59 -4.67 -1.72
C ASP A 197 6.82 -5.91 -2.20
N ALA A 198 6.71 -6.07 -3.52
CA ALA A 198 5.98 -7.20 -4.10
C ALA A 198 6.60 -8.57 -3.72
N GLY A 199 7.90 -8.58 -3.41
CA GLY A 199 8.57 -9.79 -2.96
C GLY A 199 8.15 -10.25 -1.56
N GLU A 200 7.68 -9.32 -0.73
CA GLU A 200 7.17 -9.59 0.62
C GLU A 200 5.66 -9.86 0.65
N MET A 201 4.93 -9.45 -0.40
CA MET A 201 3.47 -9.59 -0.48
C MET A 201 3.04 -11.01 -0.87
N LEU A 202 3.69 -12.00 -0.27
CA LEU A 202 3.38 -13.42 -0.51
C LEU A 202 2.40 -13.93 0.56
N TYR A 203 1.43 -14.70 0.12
CA TYR A 203 0.48 -15.42 0.97
C TYR A 203 0.32 -16.84 0.44
N HIS A 204 0.64 -17.84 1.27
CA HIS A 204 0.74 -19.25 0.88
C HIS A 204 1.65 -19.45 -0.36
N GLY A 205 2.79 -18.73 -0.37
CA GLY A 205 3.80 -18.82 -1.42
C GLY A 205 3.40 -18.20 -2.76
N ARG A 206 2.31 -17.44 -2.83
CA ARG A 206 1.84 -16.75 -4.03
C ARG A 206 1.71 -15.27 -3.79
N LEU A 207 2.01 -14.45 -4.82
CA LEU A 207 1.77 -13.02 -4.76
C LEU A 207 0.27 -12.75 -4.50
N ALA A 208 -0.01 -12.03 -3.43
CA ALA A 208 -1.35 -11.69 -2.95
C ALA A 208 -1.59 -10.17 -3.03
N VAL A 209 -2.15 -9.70 -4.16
CA VAL A 209 -2.40 -8.28 -4.46
C VAL A 209 -3.79 -8.06 -5.03
#